data_03225cdec06aff0c6e21327e561bbdfc
#
_entry.id   03225cdec06aff0c6e21327e561bbdfc
#
_cell.length_a   1.000
_cell.length_b   1.000
_cell.length_c   1.000
_cell.angle_alpha   90.00
_cell.angle_beta   90.00
_cell.angle_gamma   90.00
#
_symmetry.space_group_name_H-M   'P 1'
#
loop_
_entity.id
_entity.type
_entity.pdbx_description
1 polymer ?
#
loop_
_entity_poly.entity_id
_entity_poly.type
_entity_poly.pdbx_seq_one_letter_code
_entity_poly.pdbx_strand_id
1 'polypeptide(L)'
;MATIKVKLRPSSVVGRAGTVYYQVTHRRATQQITTNIRLQPDEWDAIGEQVVVSVADKSIIQNRIDSDIALLKRIVKDLDSSGVTYSVGDIIKRYKSPKCNVSVLDFMKNQIRLMRNANRLGTALNYEKTMKNFAEFLGGVNLPFSAMTEQLIADYNAFLVQRGMVRNSISFYMRIMPAVYNKA
;
A
#
# COMPACT_ATOMS: atom_id res chain seq x y z
N MET A 1 -4.55 17.78 12.06
CA MET A 1 -4.13 16.36 12.09
C MET A 1 -5.36 15.47 11.98
N ALA A 2 -5.35 14.42 11.19
CA ALA A 2 -6.48 13.50 11.08
C ALA A 2 -6.45 12.49 12.23
N THR A 3 -7.64 12.10 12.72
CA THR A 3 -7.82 11.09 13.78
C THR A 3 -8.38 9.82 13.17
N ILE A 4 -7.83 8.68 13.54
CA ILE A 4 -8.27 7.36 13.10
C ILE A 4 -8.65 6.55 14.32
N LYS A 5 -9.88 6.00 14.34
CA LYS A 5 -10.40 5.13 15.39
C LYS A 5 -10.91 3.83 14.80
N VAL A 6 -10.74 2.74 15.54
CA VAL A 6 -11.32 1.44 15.18
C VAL A 6 -12.59 1.23 15.98
N LYS A 7 -13.65 0.81 15.33
CA LYS A 7 -14.94 0.57 15.98
C LYS A 7 -15.62 -0.68 15.46
N LEU A 8 -16.38 -1.32 16.31
CA LEU A 8 -17.31 -2.38 15.93
C LEU A 8 -18.72 -1.80 15.75
N ARG A 9 -19.35 -2.09 14.63
CA ARG A 9 -20.78 -1.86 14.42
C ARG A 9 -21.52 -3.18 14.68
N PRO A 10 -22.29 -3.30 15.75
CA PRO A 10 -23.10 -4.48 16.00
C PRO A 10 -24.07 -4.76 14.85
N SER A 11 -24.42 -6.01 14.65
CA SER A 11 -25.49 -6.38 13.71
C SER A 11 -26.86 -6.03 14.31
N SER A 12 -27.80 -5.60 13.48
CA SER A 12 -29.20 -5.44 13.88
C SER A 12 -29.93 -6.77 14.08
N VAL A 13 -29.34 -7.87 13.60
CA VAL A 13 -29.89 -9.23 13.76
C VAL A 13 -29.24 -9.87 14.98
N VAL A 14 -30.06 -10.34 15.92
CA VAL A 14 -29.61 -11.01 17.13
C VAL A 14 -28.77 -12.27 16.78
N GLY A 15 -27.64 -12.44 17.45
CA GLY A 15 -26.75 -13.58 17.23
C GLY A 15 -25.83 -13.47 16.01
N ARG A 16 -25.93 -12.40 15.21
CA ARG A 16 -25.07 -12.19 14.05
C ARG A 16 -23.89 -11.28 14.39
N ALA A 17 -22.70 -11.69 13.98
CA ALA A 17 -21.47 -10.91 14.17
C ALA A 17 -21.57 -9.49 13.58
N GLY A 18 -21.06 -8.52 14.30
CA GLY A 18 -20.88 -7.14 13.87
C GLY A 18 -19.76 -6.98 12.85
N THR A 19 -19.57 -5.76 12.37
CA THR A 19 -18.53 -5.45 11.39
C THR A 19 -17.58 -4.40 11.96
N VAL A 20 -16.27 -4.69 11.93
CA VAL A 20 -15.24 -3.71 12.27
C VAL A 20 -15.13 -2.67 11.16
N TYR A 21 -14.99 -1.40 11.54
CA TYR A 21 -14.77 -0.31 10.60
C TYR A 21 -13.77 0.71 11.16
N TYR A 22 -13.09 1.40 10.27
CA TYR A 22 -12.21 2.51 10.63
C TYR A 22 -12.95 3.82 10.47
N GLN A 23 -12.99 4.63 11.51
CA GLN A 23 -13.53 5.98 11.48
C GLN A 23 -12.38 6.96 11.31
N VAL A 24 -12.38 7.67 10.18
CA VAL A 24 -11.38 8.70 9.87
C VAL A 24 -12.04 10.06 9.99
N THR A 25 -11.46 10.94 10.84
CA THR A 25 -11.96 12.30 11.06
C THR A 25 -10.85 13.29 10.73
N HIS A 26 -11.17 14.30 9.89
CA HIS A 26 -10.26 15.39 9.55
C HIS A 26 -11.07 16.68 9.31
N ARG A 27 -10.64 17.80 9.93
CA ARG A 27 -11.31 19.12 9.77
C ARG A 27 -12.83 19.06 9.96
N ARG A 28 -13.31 18.42 11.04
CA ARG A 28 -14.74 18.22 11.40
C ARG A 28 -15.53 17.31 10.44
N ALA A 29 -14.92 16.83 9.34
CA ALA A 29 -15.53 15.82 8.48
C ALA A 29 -15.14 14.42 8.97
N THR A 30 -16.11 13.50 8.98
CA THR A 30 -15.92 12.11 9.40
C THR A 30 -16.44 11.17 8.32
N GLN A 31 -15.64 10.17 7.95
CA GLN A 31 -16.06 9.09 7.06
C GLN A 31 -15.63 7.73 7.62
N GLN A 32 -16.28 6.67 7.15
CA GLN A 32 -16.05 5.31 7.62
C GLN A 32 -15.52 4.42 6.48
N ILE A 33 -14.58 3.57 6.84
CA ILE A 33 -14.05 2.51 5.97
C ILE A 33 -14.51 1.18 6.57
N THR A 34 -15.45 0.51 5.91
CA THR A 34 -15.93 -0.81 6.33
C THR A 34 -14.90 -1.87 5.96
N THR A 35 -14.60 -2.77 6.90
CA THR A 35 -13.71 -3.91 6.69
C THR A 35 -14.49 -5.20 6.45
N ASN A 36 -13.77 -6.28 6.13
CA ASN A 36 -14.34 -7.63 6.05
C ASN A 36 -14.25 -8.39 7.39
N ILE A 37 -13.78 -7.73 8.45
CA ILE A 37 -13.60 -8.34 9.77
C ILE A 37 -14.96 -8.38 10.48
N ARG A 38 -15.35 -9.58 10.90
CA ARG A 38 -16.59 -9.83 11.62
C ARG A 38 -16.26 -10.33 13.01
N LEU A 39 -16.85 -9.68 14.04
CA LEU A 39 -16.65 -10.03 15.45
C LEU A 39 -18.00 -9.95 16.18
N GLN A 40 -18.17 -10.80 17.19
CA GLN A 40 -19.29 -10.66 18.12
C GLN A 40 -19.01 -9.46 19.05
N PRO A 41 -20.03 -8.84 19.65
CA PRO A 41 -19.85 -7.71 20.56
C PRO A 41 -18.95 -8.01 21.76
N ASP A 42 -18.97 -9.23 22.27
CA ASP A 42 -18.14 -9.73 23.38
C ASP A 42 -16.69 -10.05 22.97
N GLU A 43 -16.43 -10.16 21.68
CA GLU A 43 -15.08 -10.37 21.11
C GLU A 43 -14.32 -9.06 20.88
N TRP A 44 -14.95 -7.91 21.15
CA TRP A 44 -14.37 -6.58 20.88
C TRP A 44 -14.28 -5.74 22.15
N ASP A 45 -13.08 -5.29 22.49
CA ASP A 45 -12.85 -4.27 23.51
C ASP A 45 -12.95 -2.86 22.87
N ALA A 46 -14.06 -2.18 23.16
CA ALA A 46 -14.34 -0.85 22.60
C ALA A 46 -13.46 0.26 23.22
N ILE A 47 -12.89 0.04 24.41
CA ILE A 47 -12.04 1.02 25.10
C ILE A 47 -10.60 0.88 24.56
N GLY A 48 -10.10 -0.35 24.50
CA GLY A 48 -8.77 -0.64 23.98
C GLY A 48 -8.68 -0.62 22.45
N GLU A 49 -9.82 -0.53 21.73
CA GLU A 49 -9.90 -0.62 20.26
C GLU A 49 -9.21 -1.90 19.73
N GLN A 50 -9.39 -3.03 20.43
CA GLN A 50 -8.69 -4.29 20.15
C GLN A 50 -9.59 -5.53 20.26
N VAL A 51 -9.13 -6.64 19.68
CA VAL A 51 -9.80 -7.94 19.77
C VAL A 51 -9.55 -8.57 21.13
N VAL A 52 -10.58 -9.12 21.78
CA VAL A 52 -10.49 -9.79 23.08
C VAL A 52 -9.67 -11.08 22.98
N VAL A 53 -9.02 -11.49 24.08
CA VAL A 53 -8.08 -12.62 24.12
C VAL A 53 -8.72 -13.98 23.79
N SER A 54 -10.01 -14.13 24.00
CA SER A 54 -10.75 -15.39 23.79
C SER A 54 -10.97 -15.79 22.33
N VAL A 55 -10.64 -14.91 21.37
CA VAL A 55 -10.83 -15.18 19.94
C VAL A 55 -9.71 -16.07 19.41
N ALA A 56 -10.06 -17.20 18.78
CA ALA A 56 -9.09 -18.18 18.28
C ALA A 56 -8.06 -17.57 17.31
N ASP A 57 -8.51 -16.69 16.41
CA ASP A 57 -7.67 -16.03 15.41
C ASP A 57 -7.28 -14.60 15.81
N LYS A 58 -7.26 -14.31 17.12
CA LYS A 58 -6.99 -12.95 17.65
C LYS A 58 -5.76 -12.32 17.02
N SER A 59 -4.63 -13.02 17.01
CA SER A 59 -3.36 -12.48 16.51
C SER A 59 -3.43 -12.12 15.02
N ILE A 60 -4.11 -12.93 14.23
CA ILE A 60 -4.27 -12.69 12.78
C ILE A 60 -5.15 -11.48 12.54
N ILE A 61 -6.30 -11.41 13.24
CA ILE A 61 -7.25 -10.30 13.11
C ILE A 61 -6.62 -9.00 13.63
N GLN A 62 -5.98 -9.03 14.81
CA GLN A 62 -5.34 -7.85 15.38
C GLN A 62 -4.20 -7.34 14.50
N ASN A 63 -3.32 -8.22 14.01
CA ASN A 63 -2.25 -7.84 13.10
C ASN A 63 -2.79 -7.20 11.81
N ARG A 64 -3.94 -7.65 11.32
CA ARG A 64 -4.58 -7.04 10.17
C ARG A 64 -5.07 -5.63 10.49
N ILE A 65 -5.74 -5.44 11.62
CA ILE A 65 -6.21 -4.12 12.09
C ILE A 65 -5.02 -3.18 12.26
N ASP A 66 -3.96 -3.62 12.92
CA ASP A 66 -2.77 -2.82 13.20
C ASP A 66 -2.05 -2.41 11.90
N SER A 67 -1.98 -3.32 10.93
CA SER A 67 -1.41 -3.04 9.60
C SER A 67 -2.23 -1.98 8.84
N ASP A 68 -3.55 -2.09 8.88
CA ASP A 68 -4.45 -1.14 8.22
C ASP A 68 -4.37 0.26 8.89
N ILE A 69 -4.27 0.30 10.23
CA ILE A 69 -4.09 1.56 10.99
C ILE A 69 -2.74 2.19 10.68
N ALA A 70 -1.66 1.39 10.67
CA ALA A 70 -0.32 1.88 10.34
C ALA A 70 -0.29 2.51 8.95
N LEU A 71 -0.95 1.86 7.99
CA LEU A 71 -1.09 2.38 6.64
C LEU A 71 -1.86 3.70 6.59
N LEU A 72 -3.04 3.78 7.24
CA LEU A 72 -3.83 5.01 7.31
C LEU A 72 -3.03 6.15 7.96
N LYS A 73 -2.30 5.87 9.05
CA LYS A 73 -1.42 6.86 9.70
C LYS A 73 -0.30 7.33 8.77
N ARG A 74 0.29 6.42 7.98
CA ARG A 74 1.30 6.76 6.98
C ARG A 74 0.73 7.67 5.90
N ILE A 75 -0.45 7.33 5.34
CA ILE A 75 -1.14 8.17 4.35
C ILE A 75 -1.39 9.59 4.88
N VAL A 76 -1.85 9.70 6.13
CA VAL A 76 -2.06 11.01 6.78
C VAL A 76 -0.75 11.77 6.91
N LYS A 77 0.31 11.12 7.37
CA LYS A 77 1.64 11.74 7.49
C LYS A 77 2.17 12.23 6.14
N ASP A 78 2.02 11.44 5.08
CA ASP A 78 2.46 11.80 3.73
C ASP A 78 1.66 13.00 3.18
N LEU A 79 0.34 13.05 3.47
CA LEU A 79 -0.52 14.17 3.11
C LEU A 79 -0.18 15.44 3.90
N ASP A 80 0.03 15.33 5.20
CA ASP A 80 0.46 16.45 6.05
C ASP A 80 1.82 17.02 5.59
N SER A 81 2.75 16.15 5.18
CA SER A 81 4.09 16.55 4.71
C SER A 81 4.06 17.19 3.32
N SER A 82 3.06 16.91 2.49
CA SER A 82 2.95 17.49 1.14
C SER A 82 2.57 18.97 1.12
N GLY A 83 2.15 19.53 2.26
CA GLY A 83 1.71 20.94 2.37
C GLY A 83 0.40 21.26 1.64
N VAL A 84 -0.19 20.31 0.94
CA VAL A 84 -1.44 20.48 0.20
C VAL A 84 -2.64 20.24 1.12
N THR A 85 -3.67 21.07 1.01
CA THR A 85 -4.93 20.85 1.74
C THR A 85 -5.63 19.60 1.20
N TYR A 86 -6.01 18.71 2.10
CA TYR A 86 -6.67 17.45 1.75
C TYR A 86 -7.95 17.24 2.58
N SER A 87 -8.85 16.43 2.07
CA SER A 87 -10.10 16.02 2.70
C SER A 87 -10.01 14.60 3.26
N VAL A 88 -11.00 14.19 4.07
CA VAL A 88 -11.14 12.79 4.49
C VAL A 88 -11.32 11.86 3.28
N GLY A 89 -11.99 12.33 2.24
CA GLY A 89 -12.16 11.58 0.99
C GLY A 89 -10.84 11.23 0.31
N ASP A 90 -9.86 12.14 0.36
CA ASP A 90 -8.53 11.90 -0.22
C ASP A 90 -7.75 10.82 0.55
N ILE A 91 -7.89 10.79 1.89
CA ILE A 91 -7.32 9.73 2.73
C ILE A 91 -7.92 8.37 2.32
N ILE A 92 -9.25 8.29 2.23
CA ILE A 92 -9.96 7.05 1.88
C ILE A 92 -9.66 6.61 0.46
N LYS A 93 -9.59 7.53 -0.49
CA LYS A 93 -9.24 7.25 -1.88
C LYS A 93 -7.83 6.64 -1.97
N ARG A 94 -6.86 7.21 -1.24
CA ARG A 94 -5.50 6.64 -1.17
C ARG A 94 -5.50 5.28 -0.50
N TYR A 95 -6.20 5.10 0.62
CA TYR A 95 -6.29 3.81 1.31
C TYR A 95 -6.91 2.71 0.43
N LYS A 96 -7.96 3.01 -0.32
CA LYS A 96 -8.63 2.06 -1.23
C LYS A 96 -7.87 1.83 -2.54
N SER A 97 -6.90 2.66 -2.87
CA SER A 97 -6.11 2.49 -4.08
C SER A 97 -5.12 1.33 -3.89
N PRO A 98 -5.20 0.26 -4.68
CA PRO A 98 -4.27 -0.87 -4.57
C PRO A 98 -2.81 -0.45 -4.76
N LYS A 99 -2.56 0.66 -5.47
CA LYS A 99 -1.22 1.20 -5.73
C LYS A 99 -0.57 1.88 -4.52
N CYS A 100 -1.32 2.22 -3.46
CA CYS A 100 -0.76 2.89 -2.28
C CYS A 100 0.00 1.96 -1.32
N ASN A 101 -0.27 0.67 -1.37
CA ASN A 101 0.14 -0.29 -0.34
C ASN A 101 1.29 -1.20 -0.75
N VAL A 102 1.63 -1.20 -2.03
CA VAL A 102 2.69 -2.06 -2.55
C VAL A 102 3.87 -1.18 -2.94
N SER A 103 5.04 -1.49 -2.39
CA SER A 103 6.26 -0.84 -2.84
C SER A 103 6.65 -1.37 -4.23
N VAL A 104 7.21 -0.50 -5.05
CA VAL A 104 7.59 -0.83 -6.43
C VAL A 104 8.56 -2.02 -6.47
N LEU A 105 9.60 -2.01 -5.62
CA LEU A 105 10.59 -3.08 -5.61
C LEU A 105 10.02 -4.41 -5.11
N ASP A 106 9.11 -4.40 -4.12
CA ASP A 106 8.50 -5.64 -3.62
C ASP A 106 7.51 -6.22 -4.62
N PHE A 107 6.77 -5.35 -5.32
CA PHE A 107 5.93 -5.78 -6.42
C PHE A 107 6.77 -6.42 -7.54
N MET A 108 7.87 -5.79 -7.95
CA MET A 108 8.77 -6.34 -8.96
C MET A 108 9.36 -7.70 -8.53
N LYS A 109 9.76 -7.86 -7.26
CA LYS A 109 10.23 -9.15 -6.71
C LYS A 109 9.15 -10.23 -6.85
N ASN A 110 7.91 -9.89 -6.50
CA ASN A 110 6.78 -10.83 -6.62
C ASN A 110 6.52 -11.20 -8.09
N GLN A 111 6.53 -10.24 -9.02
CA GLN A 111 6.38 -10.50 -10.45
C GLN A 111 7.49 -11.41 -11.00
N ILE A 112 8.74 -11.18 -10.60
CA ILE A 112 9.89 -12.02 -10.98
C ILE A 112 9.66 -13.47 -10.52
N ARG A 113 9.20 -13.66 -9.27
CA ARG A 113 8.87 -14.99 -8.73
C ARG A 113 7.77 -15.68 -9.54
N LEU A 114 6.68 -14.97 -9.86
CA LEU A 114 5.59 -15.51 -10.66
C LEU A 114 6.05 -15.88 -12.09
N MET A 115 6.89 -15.07 -12.72
CA MET A 115 7.45 -15.36 -14.05
C MET A 115 8.36 -16.57 -14.03
N ARG A 116 9.19 -16.75 -12.99
CA ARG A 116 10.03 -17.94 -12.81
C ARG A 116 9.19 -19.20 -12.64
N ASN A 117 8.12 -19.14 -11.82
CA ASN A 117 7.19 -20.25 -11.63
C ASN A 117 6.45 -20.62 -12.94
N ALA A 118 6.20 -19.65 -13.80
CA ALA A 118 5.59 -19.84 -15.12
C ALA A 118 6.62 -20.22 -16.21
N ASN A 119 7.86 -20.59 -15.84
CA ASN A 119 8.98 -20.92 -16.73
C ASN A 119 9.33 -19.81 -17.75
N ARG A 120 9.01 -18.53 -17.45
CA ARG A 120 9.33 -17.36 -18.27
C ARG A 120 10.67 -16.75 -17.84
N LEU A 121 11.74 -17.56 -17.91
CA LEU A 121 13.04 -17.23 -17.34
C LEU A 121 13.68 -15.99 -17.95
N GLY A 122 13.60 -15.81 -19.28
CA GLY A 122 14.14 -14.64 -19.97
C GLY A 122 13.44 -13.33 -19.54
N THR A 123 12.09 -13.36 -19.40
CA THR A 123 11.35 -12.19 -18.92
C THR A 123 11.66 -11.89 -17.46
N ALA A 124 11.76 -12.92 -16.61
CA ALA A 124 12.12 -12.78 -15.20
C ALA A 124 13.50 -12.14 -15.03
N LEU A 125 14.50 -12.57 -15.80
CA LEU A 125 15.85 -12.00 -15.79
C LEU A 125 15.84 -10.51 -16.19
N ASN A 126 15.03 -10.15 -17.16
CA ASN A 126 14.88 -8.78 -17.61
C ASN A 126 14.26 -7.87 -16.54
N TYR A 127 13.20 -8.34 -15.87
CA TYR A 127 12.62 -7.64 -14.72
C TYR A 127 13.61 -7.51 -13.56
N GLU A 128 14.41 -8.54 -13.31
CA GLU A 128 15.43 -8.53 -12.26
C GLU A 128 16.52 -7.49 -12.52
N LYS A 129 17.03 -7.40 -13.77
CA LYS A 129 18.01 -6.38 -14.17
C LYS A 129 17.44 -4.98 -14.03
N THR A 130 16.18 -4.77 -14.47
CA THR A 130 15.49 -3.47 -14.32
C THR A 130 15.32 -3.11 -12.85
N MET A 131 14.89 -4.05 -12.02
CA MET A 131 14.70 -3.84 -10.58
C MET A 131 16.01 -3.46 -9.90
N LYS A 132 17.13 -4.15 -10.20
CA LYS A 132 18.43 -3.83 -9.63
C LYS A 132 18.89 -2.41 -9.99
N ASN A 133 18.80 -2.03 -11.27
CA ASN A 133 19.15 -0.68 -11.70
C ASN A 133 18.25 0.40 -11.08
N PHE A 134 16.96 0.12 -10.94
CA PHE A 134 16.03 1.06 -10.31
C PHE A 134 16.27 1.17 -8.80
N ALA A 135 16.56 0.07 -8.12
CA ALA A 135 16.93 0.07 -6.70
C ALA A 135 18.21 0.88 -6.42
N GLU A 136 19.17 0.78 -7.32
CA GLU A 136 20.41 1.55 -7.25
C GLU A 136 20.17 3.04 -7.47
N PHE A 137 19.36 3.43 -8.45
CA PHE A 137 18.91 4.80 -8.65
C PHE A 137 18.23 5.38 -7.40
N LEU A 138 17.41 4.57 -6.72
CA LEU A 138 16.72 4.97 -5.48
C LEU A 138 17.63 4.99 -4.24
N GLY A 139 18.91 4.64 -4.34
CA GLY A 139 19.81 4.53 -3.19
C GLY A 139 19.38 3.47 -2.18
N GLY A 140 18.66 2.43 -2.61
CA GLY A 140 18.14 1.35 -1.76
C GLY A 140 16.82 1.68 -1.05
N VAL A 141 16.30 2.90 -1.21
CA VAL A 141 15.00 3.28 -0.64
C VAL A 141 13.87 2.62 -1.44
N ASN A 142 12.97 1.95 -0.74
CA ASN A 142 11.82 1.33 -1.37
C ASN A 142 10.64 2.32 -1.38
N LEU A 143 10.20 2.73 -2.57
CA LEU A 143 9.13 3.73 -2.69
C LEU A 143 7.78 3.08 -3.08
N PRO A 144 6.64 3.63 -2.63
CA PRO A 144 5.32 3.18 -3.03
C PRO A 144 5.00 3.61 -4.48
N PHE A 145 4.10 2.89 -5.15
CA PHE A 145 3.65 3.27 -6.49
C PHE A 145 3.07 4.69 -6.58
N SER A 146 2.47 5.19 -5.49
CA SER A 146 1.97 6.56 -5.42
C SER A 146 3.04 7.64 -5.57
N ALA A 147 4.31 7.29 -5.32
CA ALA A 147 5.45 8.19 -5.49
C ALA A 147 6.12 8.06 -6.86
N MET A 148 5.65 7.16 -7.74
CA MET A 148 6.11 7.09 -9.12
C MET A 148 5.48 8.21 -9.95
N THR A 149 6.18 9.33 -10.03
CA THR A 149 5.80 10.48 -10.87
C THR A 149 6.49 10.40 -12.22
N GLU A 150 5.98 11.17 -13.20
CA GLU A 150 6.64 11.34 -14.50
C GLU A 150 8.06 11.91 -14.33
N GLN A 151 8.23 12.86 -13.40
CA GLN A 151 9.55 13.44 -13.09
C GLN A 151 10.52 12.37 -12.57
N LEU A 152 10.10 11.50 -11.65
CA LEU A 152 10.94 10.40 -11.15
C LEU A 152 11.41 9.47 -12.29
N ILE A 153 10.53 9.20 -13.25
CA ILE A 153 10.88 8.37 -14.41
C ILE A 153 11.85 9.09 -15.35
N ALA A 154 11.69 10.42 -15.52
CA ALA A 154 12.65 11.23 -16.27
C ALA A 154 14.02 11.26 -15.58
N ASP A 155 14.07 11.42 -14.25
CA ASP A 155 15.30 11.40 -13.46
C ASP A 155 15.99 10.02 -13.53
N TYR A 156 15.21 8.95 -13.50
CA TYR A 156 15.74 7.59 -13.72
C TYR A 156 16.36 7.42 -15.11
N ASN A 157 15.72 7.96 -16.14
CA ASN A 157 16.29 7.95 -17.50
C ASN A 157 17.62 8.72 -17.55
N ALA A 158 17.69 9.91 -16.96
CA ALA A 158 18.92 10.71 -16.86
C ALA A 158 20.03 9.96 -16.12
N PHE A 159 19.70 9.29 -15.01
CA PHE A 159 20.63 8.44 -14.27
C PHE A 159 21.23 7.33 -15.14
N LEU A 160 20.41 6.63 -15.94
CA LEU A 160 20.90 5.58 -16.84
C LEU A 160 21.83 6.12 -17.93
N VAL A 161 21.55 7.31 -18.45
CA VAL A 161 22.40 8.02 -19.43
C VAL A 161 23.73 8.40 -18.82
N GLN A 162 23.72 9.02 -17.63
CA GLN A 162 24.95 9.41 -16.92
C GLN A 162 25.84 8.22 -16.60
N ARG A 163 25.24 7.08 -16.39
CA ARG A 163 25.96 5.82 -16.14
C ARG A 163 26.59 5.20 -17.40
N GLY A 164 26.46 5.85 -18.55
CA GLY A 164 27.02 5.40 -19.82
C GLY A 164 26.31 4.17 -20.40
N MET A 165 25.06 3.92 -20.03
CA MET A 165 24.33 2.76 -20.58
C MET A 165 24.00 2.96 -22.06
N VAL A 166 24.07 1.86 -22.81
CA VAL A 166 23.75 1.83 -24.24
C VAL A 166 22.26 2.16 -24.45
N ARG A 167 21.96 2.97 -25.46
CA ARG A 167 20.59 3.45 -25.79
C ARG A 167 19.54 2.33 -25.83
N ASN A 168 19.89 1.16 -26.40
CA ASN A 168 18.98 0.02 -26.43
C ASN A 168 18.62 -0.53 -25.04
N SER A 169 19.58 -0.56 -24.11
CA SER A 169 19.35 -0.97 -22.74
C SER A 169 18.46 0.02 -21.98
N ILE A 170 18.70 1.33 -22.17
CA ILE A 170 17.86 2.38 -21.58
C ILE A 170 16.43 2.24 -22.09
N SER A 171 16.23 2.15 -23.40
CA SER A 171 14.92 1.96 -24.02
C SER A 171 14.18 0.73 -23.48
N PHE A 172 14.93 -0.34 -23.20
CA PHE A 172 14.41 -1.56 -22.64
C PHE A 172 13.92 -1.39 -21.19
N TYR A 173 14.72 -0.78 -20.33
CA TYR A 173 14.34 -0.50 -18.94
C TYR A 173 13.13 0.45 -18.87
N MET A 174 13.12 1.48 -19.72
CA MET A 174 12.03 2.44 -19.79
C MET A 174 10.71 1.85 -20.30
N ARG A 175 10.70 0.71 -21.00
CA ARG A 175 9.47 -0.04 -21.34
C ARG A 175 8.94 -0.89 -20.21
N ILE A 176 9.84 -1.42 -19.35
CA ILE A 176 9.45 -2.27 -18.23
C ILE A 176 8.77 -1.44 -17.14
N MET A 177 9.20 -0.21 -16.88
CA MET A 177 8.65 0.61 -15.80
C MET A 177 7.15 0.91 -15.96
N PRO A 178 6.63 1.37 -17.12
CA PRO A 178 5.19 1.49 -17.35
C PRO A 178 4.45 0.15 -17.25
N ALA A 179 5.05 -0.94 -17.75
CA ALA A 179 4.44 -2.27 -17.65
C ALA A 179 4.30 -2.74 -16.19
N VAL A 180 5.26 -2.42 -15.33
CA VAL A 180 5.20 -2.66 -13.88
C VAL A 180 4.10 -1.80 -13.26
N TYR A 181 4.05 -0.51 -13.60
CA TYR A 181 3.05 0.43 -13.08
C TYR A 181 1.62 0.05 -13.44
N ASN A 182 1.39 -0.40 -14.69
CA ASN A 182 0.06 -0.79 -15.18
C ASN A 182 -0.44 -2.12 -14.60
N LYS A 183 0.49 -3.00 -14.17
CA LYS A 183 0.14 -4.29 -13.55
C LYS A 183 -0.14 -4.18 -12.05
N ALA A 184 0.33 -3.12 -11.38
CA ALA A 184 0.14 -2.88 -9.95
C ALA A 184 -1.20 -2.24 -9.63
#